data_05c3671a41fbf2837491aba5821113e2
#
_entry.id   05c3671a41fbf2837491aba5821113e2
#
_cell.length_a   1.000
_cell.length_b   1.000
_cell.length_c   1.000
_cell.angle_alpha   90.00
_cell.angle_beta   90.00
_cell.angle_gamma   90.00
#
_symmetry.space_group_name_H-M   'P 1'
#
loop_
_entity.id
_entity.type
_entity.pdbx_description
1 polymer ?
#
loop_
_entity_poly.entity_id
_entity_poly.type
_entity_poly.pdbx_seq_one_letter_code
_entity_poly.pdbx_strand_id
1 'polypeptide(L)'
;MIMKILSTILLTLLIVFGACTSPQVSPDPFVRVSNGRLTVNGKPYYYIGTNFWYGAILGSQGQGGNRERLLRELDYLKALGINNLRVLVGADGKDGIPTKAEPALQVEAGVYNDTIFDGLDFSCRSWINGICMPYFS
;
A
#
# COMPACT_ATOMS: atom_id res chain seq x y z
N MET A 1 31.14 35.91 -42.67
CA MET A 1 30.40 36.57 -41.58
C MET A 1 28.97 35.99 -41.41
N ILE A 2 28.22 35.88 -42.48
CA ILE A 2 26.83 35.35 -42.49
C ILE A 2 26.70 33.90 -41.93
N MET A 3 27.60 33.00 -42.32
CA MET A 3 27.60 31.60 -41.86
C MET A 3 27.78 31.45 -40.32
N LYS A 4 28.58 32.30 -39.69
CA LYS A 4 28.74 32.27 -38.23
C LYS A 4 27.50 32.77 -37.52
N ILE A 5 26.80 33.76 -38.09
CA ILE A 5 25.54 34.28 -37.53
C ILE A 5 24.42 33.23 -37.62
N LEU A 6 24.29 32.54 -38.76
CA LEU A 6 23.32 31.42 -38.92
C LEU A 6 23.58 30.29 -37.95
N SER A 7 24.84 29.90 -37.74
CA SER A 7 25.21 28.85 -36.77
C SER A 7 24.87 29.23 -35.34
N THR A 8 25.05 30.50 -34.97
CA THR A 8 24.68 30.95 -33.58
C THR A 8 23.18 31.01 -33.36
N ILE A 9 22.41 31.42 -34.38
CA ILE A 9 20.94 31.45 -34.31
C ILE A 9 20.39 30.02 -34.23
N LEU A 10 20.92 29.07 -34.96
CA LEU A 10 20.51 27.67 -34.91
C LEU A 10 20.82 27.03 -33.57
N LEU A 11 21.98 27.36 -32.97
CA LEU A 11 22.35 26.85 -31.64
C LEU A 11 21.49 27.42 -30.51
N THR A 12 21.11 28.70 -30.58
CA THR A 12 20.21 29.33 -29.59
C THR A 12 18.78 28.79 -29.74
N LEU A 13 18.30 28.49 -30.93
CA LEU A 13 16.98 27.90 -31.16
C LEU A 13 16.86 26.48 -30.57
N LEU A 14 17.93 25.68 -30.65
CA LEU A 14 17.99 24.34 -30.04
C LEU A 14 17.92 24.34 -28.51
N ILE A 15 18.44 25.37 -27.85
CA ILE A 15 18.43 25.50 -26.39
C ILE A 15 17.03 25.87 -25.86
N VAL A 16 16.23 26.60 -26.62
CA VAL A 16 14.89 27.05 -26.20
C VAL A 16 13.87 25.89 -26.26
N PHE A 17 14.05 24.89 -27.11
CA PHE A 17 13.16 23.73 -27.18
C PHE A 17 13.42 22.63 -26.15
N GLY A 18 14.54 22.69 -25.41
CA GLY A 18 14.93 21.67 -24.43
C GLY A 18 14.35 21.84 -23.03
N ALA A 19 13.59 22.90 -22.72
CA ALA A 19 13.25 23.29 -21.35
C ALA A 19 11.78 23.01 -20.96
N CYS A 20 10.98 22.30 -21.75
CA CYS A 20 9.65 21.84 -21.32
C CYS A 20 9.71 20.40 -20.78
N THR A 21 10.39 20.21 -19.66
CA THR A 21 10.12 19.04 -18.82
C THR A 21 8.83 19.32 -18.06
N SER A 22 7.74 18.70 -18.49
CA SER A 22 6.51 18.65 -17.69
C SER A 22 6.87 18.10 -16.31
N PRO A 23 6.40 18.72 -15.19
CA PRO A 23 6.62 18.18 -13.87
C PRO A 23 6.06 16.75 -13.88
N GLN A 24 6.92 15.78 -13.67
CA GLN A 24 6.50 14.39 -13.44
C GLN A 24 5.77 14.39 -12.10
N VAL A 25 4.46 14.55 -12.15
CA VAL A 25 3.61 14.32 -10.99
C VAL A 25 3.79 12.85 -10.65
N SER A 26 4.44 12.57 -9.53
CA SER A 26 4.50 11.20 -9.00
C SER A 26 3.06 10.67 -8.91
N PRO A 27 2.79 9.45 -9.38
CA PRO A 27 1.46 8.90 -9.31
C PRO A 27 0.99 8.89 -7.85
N ASP A 28 -0.19 9.47 -7.59
CA ASP A 28 -0.83 9.43 -6.27
C ASP A 28 -1.41 8.02 -6.08
N PRO A 29 -0.84 7.19 -5.20
CA PRO A 29 -1.28 5.81 -5.02
C PRO A 29 -2.60 5.72 -4.25
N PHE A 30 -3.10 6.82 -3.71
CA PHE A 30 -4.29 6.81 -2.86
C PHE A 30 -5.59 6.77 -3.67
N VAL A 31 -6.56 6.02 -3.12
CA VAL A 31 -7.93 6.02 -3.63
C VAL A 31 -8.57 7.37 -3.33
N ARG A 32 -9.18 7.97 -4.34
CA ARG A 32 -9.90 9.24 -4.25
C ARG A 32 -11.35 9.03 -4.63
N VAL A 33 -12.20 9.93 -4.20
CA VAL A 33 -13.58 10.02 -4.69
C VAL A 33 -13.66 11.15 -5.72
N SER A 34 -14.07 10.83 -6.93
CA SER A 34 -14.31 11.81 -7.99
C SER A 34 -15.65 11.53 -8.65
N ASN A 35 -16.55 12.52 -8.69
CA ASN A 35 -17.89 12.39 -9.25
C ASN A 35 -18.68 11.18 -8.70
N GLY A 36 -18.59 10.92 -7.39
CA GLY A 36 -19.26 9.80 -6.72
C GLY A 36 -18.68 8.41 -7.02
N ARG A 37 -17.49 8.33 -7.62
CA ARG A 37 -16.81 7.08 -7.95
C ARG A 37 -15.41 7.04 -7.32
N LEU A 38 -14.97 5.83 -6.96
CA LEU A 38 -13.59 5.60 -6.52
C LEU A 38 -12.64 5.68 -7.72
N THR A 39 -11.53 6.37 -7.53
CA THR A 39 -10.50 6.53 -8.58
C THR A 39 -9.10 6.40 -7.98
N VAL A 40 -8.15 5.90 -8.78
CA VAL A 40 -6.71 5.93 -8.50
C VAL A 40 -6.02 6.51 -9.73
N ASN A 41 -5.19 7.53 -9.54
CA ASN A 41 -4.52 8.24 -10.64
C ASN A 41 -5.50 8.73 -11.72
N GLY A 42 -6.69 9.19 -11.31
CA GLY A 42 -7.74 9.67 -12.21
C GLY A 42 -8.49 8.59 -13.00
N LYS A 43 -8.16 7.31 -12.83
CA LYS A 43 -8.85 6.17 -13.46
C LYS A 43 -9.85 5.55 -12.49
N PRO A 44 -10.99 5.03 -12.96
CA PRO A 44 -11.92 4.30 -12.11
C PRO A 44 -11.23 3.15 -11.36
N TYR A 45 -11.49 3.06 -10.06
CA TYR A 45 -10.98 1.99 -9.20
C TYR A 45 -12.11 1.02 -8.85
N TYR A 46 -11.95 -0.24 -9.24
CA TYR A 46 -12.83 -1.34 -8.89
C TYR A 46 -12.06 -2.33 -8.04
N TYR A 47 -12.72 -2.88 -7.02
CA TYR A 47 -12.07 -3.84 -6.15
C TYR A 47 -12.92 -5.09 -5.90
N ILE A 48 -12.24 -6.20 -5.71
CA ILE A 48 -12.77 -7.44 -5.15
C ILE A 48 -12.04 -7.63 -3.83
N GLY A 49 -12.78 -7.55 -2.73
CA GLY A 49 -12.21 -7.58 -1.39
C GLY A 49 -12.51 -8.88 -0.65
N THR A 50 -11.65 -9.20 0.32
CA THR A 50 -11.89 -10.29 1.27
C THR A 50 -11.47 -9.90 2.69
N ASN A 51 -12.05 -10.58 3.69
CA ASN A 51 -11.61 -10.46 5.08
C ASN A 51 -10.36 -11.31 5.30
N PHE A 52 -9.25 -10.64 5.58
CA PHE A 52 -7.97 -11.24 5.94
C PHE A 52 -7.63 -10.86 7.39
N TRP A 53 -8.57 -11.09 8.29
CA TRP A 53 -8.58 -10.57 9.65
C TRP A 53 -7.33 -10.94 10.48
N TYR A 54 -6.74 -12.08 10.21
CA TYR A 54 -5.56 -12.61 10.93
C TYR A 54 -4.22 -12.16 10.34
N GLY A 55 -4.22 -11.26 9.37
CA GLY A 55 -3.01 -10.85 8.66
C GLY A 55 -1.90 -10.30 9.55
N ALA A 56 -2.24 -9.48 10.54
CA ALA A 56 -1.28 -8.95 11.50
C ALA A 56 -0.66 -10.05 12.38
N ILE A 57 -1.49 -10.99 12.88
CA ILE A 57 -1.02 -12.12 13.69
C ILE A 57 -0.12 -13.02 12.86
N LEU A 58 -0.57 -13.40 11.66
CA LEU A 58 0.17 -14.28 10.78
C LEU A 58 1.51 -13.66 10.30
N GLY A 59 1.53 -12.33 10.12
CA GLY A 59 2.74 -11.57 9.76
C GLY A 59 3.72 -11.36 10.90
N SER A 60 3.31 -11.60 12.15
CA SER A 60 4.15 -11.42 13.33
C SER A 60 5.24 -12.49 13.43
N GLN A 61 6.22 -12.24 14.30
CA GLN A 61 7.22 -13.24 14.70
C GLN A 61 6.88 -13.88 16.06
N GLY A 62 5.70 -13.57 16.61
CA GLY A 62 5.21 -14.09 17.88
C GLY A 62 4.28 -15.29 17.72
N GLN A 63 3.47 -15.50 18.77
CA GLN A 63 2.48 -16.57 18.80
C GLN A 63 1.48 -16.43 17.64
N GLY A 64 1.26 -17.49 16.87
CA GLY A 64 0.39 -17.52 15.70
C GLY A 64 1.04 -16.99 14.42
N GLY A 65 2.28 -16.46 14.49
CA GLY A 65 3.01 -15.93 13.34
C GLY A 65 3.55 -17.01 12.41
N ASN A 66 3.43 -16.77 11.11
CA ASN A 66 4.04 -17.59 10.05
C ASN A 66 4.09 -16.79 8.74
N ARG A 67 5.18 -16.05 8.57
CA ARG A 67 5.36 -15.17 7.40
C ARG A 67 5.40 -15.91 6.08
N GLU A 68 5.92 -17.13 6.05
CA GLU A 68 5.95 -17.94 4.84
C GLU A 68 4.52 -18.33 4.40
N ARG A 69 3.69 -18.73 5.34
CA ARG A 69 2.27 -18.99 5.10
C ARG A 69 1.54 -17.72 4.64
N LEU A 70 1.81 -16.58 5.29
CA LEU A 70 1.25 -15.28 4.90
C LEU A 70 1.52 -15.00 3.42
N LEU A 71 2.77 -15.10 2.98
CA LEU A 71 3.15 -14.81 1.60
C LEU A 71 2.44 -15.75 0.62
N ARG A 72 2.38 -17.05 0.90
CA ARG A 72 1.63 -18.00 0.06
C ARG A 72 0.14 -17.65 -0.04
N GLU A 73 -0.49 -17.28 1.08
CA GLU A 73 -1.91 -16.89 1.07
C GLU A 73 -2.14 -15.59 0.29
N LEU A 74 -1.27 -14.60 0.44
CA LEU A 74 -1.36 -13.36 -0.33
C LEU A 74 -1.19 -13.59 -1.83
N ASP A 75 -0.25 -14.45 -2.24
CA ASP A 75 -0.05 -14.80 -3.63
C ASP A 75 -1.27 -15.55 -4.20
N TYR A 76 -1.86 -16.44 -3.42
CA TYR A 76 -3.09 -17.13 -3.80
C TYR A 76 -4.27 -16.16 -3.98
N LEU A 77 -4.46 -15.23 -3.04
CA LEU A 77 -5.51 -14.22 -3.15
C LEU A 77 -5.33 -13.32 -4.38
N LYS A 78 -4.09 -12.92 -4.67
CA LYS A 78 -3.77 -12.18 -5.91
C LYS A 78 -4.10 -12.97 -7.16
N ALA A 79 -3.76 -14.26 -7.18
CA ALA A 79 -4.07 -15.13 -8.32
C ALA A 79 -5.59 -15.30 -8.55
N LEU A 80 -6.39 -15.16 -7.51
CA LEU A 80 -7.86 -15.13 -7.59
C LEU A 80 -8.43 -13.77 -8.01
N GLY A 81 -7.59 -12.76 -8.22
CA GLY A 81 -8.01 -11.40 -8.58
C GLY A 81 -8.47 -10.55 -7.41
N ILE A 82 -8.24 -10.98 -6.17
CA ILE A 82 -8.47 -10.15 -4.99
C ILE A 82 -7.46 -8.99 -5.00
N ASN A 83 -7.96 -7.78 -4.88
CA ASN A 83 -7.15 -6.57 -4.90
C ASN A 83 -7.43 -5.62 -3.73
N ASN A 84 -8.24 -6.07 -2.76
CA ASN A 84 -8.51 -5.33 -1.53
C ASN A 84 -8.61 -6.31 -0.34
N LEU A 85 -7.93 -5.99 0.76
CA LEU A 85 -7.99 -6.78 1.99
C LEU A 85 -8.53 -5.94 3.14
N ARG A 86 -9.44 -6.53 3.91
CA ARG A 86 -9.81 -6.02 5.21
C ARG A 86 -9.04 -6.78 6.28
N VAL A 87 -8.04 -6.12 6.87
CA VAL A 87 -7.22 -6.68 7.96
C VAL A 87 -7.72 -6.10 9.27
N LEU A 88 -7.93 -6.95 10.29
CA LEU A 88 -8.12 -6.47 11.65
C LEU A 88 -6.77 -5.96 12.17
N VAL A 89 -6.78 -4.73 12.69
CA VAL A 89 -5.60 -4.14 13.31
C VAL A 89 -5.34 -4.75 14.68
N GLY A 90 -6.29 -5.49 15.23
CA GLY A 90 -6.12 -6.29 16.43
C GLY A 90 -7.33 -6.24 17.36
N ALA A 91 -7.20 -6.88 18.52
CA ALA A 91 -8.16 -6.84 19.59
C ALA A 91 -7.63 -6.00 20.74
N ASP A 92 -8.54 -5.41 21.53
CA ASP A 92 -8.21 -4.64 22.72
C ASP A 92 -8.38 -5.47 24.01
N GLY A 93 -7.55 -5.17 25.01
CA GLY A 93 -7.61 -5.73 26.35
C GLY A 93 -6.79 -7.01 26.51
N LYS A 94 -6.81 -7.58 27.71
CA LYS A 94 -5.98 -8.75 28.07
C LYS A 94 -6.33 -9.98 27.24
N ASP A 95 -5.33 -10.78 26.93
CA ASP A 95 -5.50 -12.10 26.34
C ASP A 95 -6.20 -13.08 27.32
N GLY A 96 -6.72 -14.20 26.81
CA GLY A 96 -7.43 -15.20 27.61
C GLY A 96 -8.95 -15.08 27.59
N ILE A 97 -9.52 -14.24 26.73
CA ILE A 97 -10.97 -14.13 26.54
C ILE A 97 -11.41 -15.01 25.38
N PRO A 98 -12.27 -16.03 25.55
CA PRO A 98 -12.55 -17.06 24.53
C PRO A 98 -13.08 -16.57 23.18
N THR A 99 -13.65 -15.40 23.09
CA THR A 99 -14.25 -14.86 21.84
C THR A 99 -13.37 -13.82 21.15
N LYS A 100 -12.15 -13.64 21.62
CA LYS A 100 -11.27 -12.57 21.21
C LYS A 100 -10.18 -13.08 20.27
N ALA A 101 -9.80 -12.27 19.28
CA ALA A 101 -8.61 -12.54 18.48
C ALA A 101 -7.34 -12.31 19.32
N GLU A 102 -6.48 -13.30 19.39
CA GLU A 102 -5.24 -13.25 20.19
C GLU A 102 -4.02 -13.53 19.32
N PRO A 103 -2.86 -12.94 19.65
CA PRO A 103 -2.61 -11.94 20.72
C PRO A 103 -3.26 -10.58 20.44
N ALA A 104 -3.61 -9.85 21.52
CA ALA A 104 -4.17 -8.50 21.40
C ALA A 104 -3.14 -7.50 20.89
N LEU A 105 -3.60 -6.53 20.10
CA LEU A 105 -2.76 -5.40 19.65
C LEU A 105 -2.57 -4.38 20.79
N GLN A 106 -3.65 -4.03 21.47
CA GLN A 106 -3.61 -3.13 22.61
C GLN A 106 -4.01 -3.90 23.86
N VAL A 107 -3.05 -4.19 24.74
CA VAL A 107 -3.27 -4.99 25.95
C VAL A 107 -3.90 -4.20 27.08
N GLU A 108 -3.61 -2.92 27.14
CA GLU A 108 -4.20 -1.91 28.05
C GLU A 108 -4.25 -0.56 27.32
N ALA A 109 -5.05 0.37 27.79
CA ALA A 109 -5.18 1.69 27.17
C ALA A 109 -3.80 2.37 26.97
N GLY A 110 -3.41 2.58 25.72
CA GLY A 110 -2.12 3.15 25.35
C GLY A 110 -0.91 2.20 25.41
N VAL A 111 -1.11 0.92 25.76
CA VAL A 111 -0.04 -0.10 25.79
C VAL A 111 -0.23 -1.06 24.64
N TYR A 112 0.67 -0.99 23.66
CA TYR A 112 0.58 -1.74 22.43
C TYR A 112 1.55 -2.92 22.38
N ASN A 113 1.19 -3.93 21.59
CA ASN A 113 2.01 -5.10 21.32
C ASN A 113 2.83 -4.89 20.06
N ASP A 114 4.08 -4.50 20.22
CA ASP A 114 5.01 -4.21 19.11
C ASP A 114 5.19 -5.40 18.16
N THR A 115 5.08 -6.63 18.67
CA THR A 115 5.17 -7.85 17.85
C THR A 115 4.02 -7.94 16.85
N ILE A 116 2.81 -7.55 17.25
CA ILE A 116 1.65 -7.51 16.35
C ILE A 116 1.74 -6.33 15.38
N PHE A 117 2.26 -5.18 15.81
CA PHE A 117 2.53 -4.06 14.92
C PHE A 117 3.57 -4.42 13.83
N ASP A 118 4.67 -5.08 14.19
CA ASP A 118 5.66 -5.58 13.20
C ASP A 118 5.00 -6.56 12.21
N GLY A 119 4.10 -7.42 12.71
CA GLY A 119 3.32 -8.33 11.87
C GLY A 119 2.37 -7.62 10.92
N LEU A 120 1.70 -6.56 11.38
CA LEU A 120 0.83 -5.73 10.56
C LEU A 120 1.63 -5.04 9.45
N ASP A 121 2.75 -4.41 9.80
CA ASP A 121 3.66 -3.75 8.88
C ASP A 121 4.20 -4.72 7.83
N PHE A 122 4.61 -5.91 8.23
CA PHE A 122 5.07 -6.94 7.32
C PHE A 122 3.95 -7.37 6.35
N SER A 123 2.74 -7.60 6.86
CA SER A 123 1.57 -7.95 6.06
C SER A 123 1.24 -6.86 5.05
N CYS A 124 1.18 -5.60 5.48
CA CYS A 124 0.91 -4.45 4.62
C CYS A 124 1.96 -4.29 3.52
N ARG A 125 3.24 -4.33 3.87
CA ARG A 125 4.35 -4.23 2.88
C ARG A 125 4.32 -5.36 1.87
N SER A 126 4.05 -6.59 2.31
CA SER A 126 3.94 -7.75 1.43
C SER A 126 2.77 -7.65 0.45
N TRP A 127 1.67 -7.03 0.89
CA TRP A 127 0.50 -6.78 0.03
C TRP A 127 0.75 -5.64 -0.95
N ILE A 128 1.31 -4.50 -0.50
CA ILE A 128 1.57 -3.30 -1.31
C ILE A 128 2.59 -3.58 -2.42
N ASN A 129 3.64 -4.34 -2.15
CA ASN A 129 4.61 -4.75 -3.17
C ASN A 129 3.99 -5.57 -4.31
N GLY A 130 2.73 -5.95 -4.17
CA GLY A 130 1.88 -6.58 -5.19
C GLY A 130 0.68 -5.74 -5.63
N ILE A 131 0.69 -4.40 -5.46
CA ILE A 131 -0.34 -3.46 -5.97
C ILE A 131 -1.71 -3.58 -5.27
N CYS A 132 -1.80 -3.49 -3.95
CA CYS A 132 -3.08 -3.27 -3.28
C CYS A 132 -2.92 -2.45 -2.02
N MET A 133 -3.86 -1.55 -1.79
CA MET A 133 -3.87 -0.71 -0.60
C MET A 133 -4.56 -1.41 0.56
N PRO A 134 -3.93 -1.50 1.74
CA PRO A 134 -4.61 -1.97 2.94
C PRO A 134 -5.67 -0.93 3.35
N TYR A 135 -6.87 -1.40 3.60
CA TYR A 135 -7.92 -0.60 4.22
C TYR A 135 -7.89 -0.85 5.73
N PHE A 136 -7.61 0.19 6.50
CA PHE A 136 -7.72 0.15 7.95
C PHE A 136 -9.13 0.62 8.33
N SER A 137 -9.87 -0.17 9.04
CA SER A 137 -11.19 0.20 9.61
C SER A 137 -11.05 0.49 11.09
#